data_cc7838eb3866e106ccf5922adb4421cb
#
_entry.id   cc7838eb3866e106ccf5922adb4421cb
#
_cell.length_a   1.000
_cell.length_b   1.000
_cell.length_c   1.000
_cell.angle_alpha   90.00
_cell.angle_beta   90.00
_cell.angle_gamma   90.00
#
_symmetry.space_group_name_H-M   'P 1'
#
loop_
_entity.id
_entity.type
_entity.pdbx_description
1 polymer ?
#
loop_
_entity_poly.entity_id
_entity_poly.type
_entity_poly.pdbx_seq_one_letter_code
_entity_poly.pdbx_strand_id
1 'polypeptide(L)'
;MTKSLFWPLFALLIILTGAAKATTLENNPPSFQGANRPFTLLSPVDPAPSAPIYTLSGGVTTLKRFVGKVVLLNLWVTWCPACVFELPTLGKLQANMGGDTFTVVALAIDEGGAKAVSAYLKTIGLDNLPIYLDPTGRLLAALKVGNAQPLSVLIDHQSRVMGYMKGAADWSSAQARALIDYYIRRISP
;
A
#
# COMPACT_ATOMS: atom_id res chain seq x y z
N MET A 1 -56.79 -55.14 -33.37
CA MET A 1 -56.10 -53.95 -33.87
C MET A 1 -55.83 -53.01 -32.64
N THR A 2 -54.70 -53.24 -31.97
CA THR A 2 -54.30 -52.53 -30.77
C THR A 2 -53.17 -51.57 -31.12
N LYS A 3 -53.43 -50.24 -31.03
CA LYS A 3 -52.46 -49.20 -31.24
C LYS A 3 -51.73 -48.92 -29.91
N SER A 4 -50.47 -49.27 -29.85
CA SER A 4 -49.53 -48.92 -28.75
C SER A 4 -49.09 -47.50 -28.89
N LEU A 5 -49.41 -46.68 -27.85
CA LEU A 5 -49.00 -45.25 -27.73
C LEU A 5 -47.64 -45.19 -27.02
N PHE A 6 -46.59 -44.90 -27.77
CA PHE A 6 -45.26 -44.59 -27.24
C PHE A 6 -45.21 -43.17 -26.69
N TRP A 7 -44.99 -42.99 -25.41
CA TRP A 7 -44.75 -41.67 -24.76
C TRP A 7 -43.27 -41.50 -24.56
N PRO A 8 -42.61 -40.49 -25.09
CA PRO A 8 -41.20 -40.25 -24.82
C PRO A 8 -41.04 -39.56 -23.44
N LEU A 9 -40.34 -40.24 -22.54
CA LEU A 9 -39.83 -39.68 -21.31
C LEU A 9 -38.77 -38.62 -21.59
N PHE A 10 -39.12 -37.35 -21.52
CA PHE A 10 -38.15 -36.25 -21.49
C PHE A 10 -37.51 -36.23 -20.09
N ALA A 11 -36.26 -36.69 -19.98
CA ALA A 11 -35.46 -36.52 -18.80
C ALA A 11 -34.99 -35.08 -18.70
N LEU A 12 -35.58 -34.32 -17.77
CA LEU A 12 -35.19 -32.93 -17.49
C LEU A 12 -33.87 -32.95 -16.71
N LEU A 13 -32.76 -32.70 -17.40
CA LEU A 13 -31.42 -32.58 -16.80
C LEU A 13 -31.33 -31.21 -16.08
N ILE A 14 -31.56 -31.17 -14.77
CA ILE A 14 -31.38 -29.98 -13.96
C ILE A 14 -29.88 -29.79 -13.75
N ILE A 15 -29.27 -28.89 -14.53
CA ILE A 15 -27.89 -28.42 -14.31
C ILE A 15 -27.94 -27.48 -13.11
N LEU A 16 -27.55 -27.97 -11.92
CA LEU A 16 -27.26 -27.09 -10.77
C LEU A 16 -25.97 -26.33 -11.09
N THR A 17 -26.11 -25.13 -11.63
CA THR A 17 -25.03 -24.14 -11.66
C THR A 17 -24.82 -23.62 -10.24
N GLY A 18 -23.93 -24.27 -9.50
CA GLY A 18 -23.44 -23.76 -8.23
C GLY A 18 -22.71 -22.45 -8.48
N ALA A 19 -23.38 -21.30 -8.29
CA ALA A 19 -22.73 -20.01 -8.22
C ALA A 19 -21.80 -20.03 -7.01
N ALA A 20 -20.50 -20.20 -7.24
CA ALA A 20 -19.48 -19.97 -6.22
C ALA A 20 -19.64 -18.53 -5.73
N LYS A 21 -20.19 -18.33 -4.53
CA LYS A 21 -20.17 -17.04 -3.84
C LYS A 21 -18.70 -16.67 -3.67
N ALA A 22 -18.22 -15.75 -4.49
CA ALA A 22 -16.97 -15.06 -4.21
C ALA A 22 -17.16 -14.36 -2.85
N THR A 23 -16.59 -14.93 -1.80
CA THR A 23 -16.47 -14.29 -0.50
C THR A 23 -15.55 -13.09 -0.72
N THR A 24 -16.13 -11.92 -0.95
CA THR A 24 -15.39 -10.66 -0.85
C THR A 24 -14.93 -10.58 0.60
N LEU A 25 -13.65 -10.85 0.84
CA LEU A 25 -13.04 -10.67 2.16
C LEU A 25 -13.27 -9.21 2.55
N GLU A 26 -14.13 -9.02 3.54
CA GLU A 26 -14.46 -7.68 4.06
C GLU A 26 -13.14 -6.98 4.45
N ASN A 27 -12.94 -5.75 3.94
CA ASN A 27 -11.76 -4.96 4.25
C ASN A 27 -11.96 -4.26 5.60
N ASN A 28 -11.75 -5.00 6.69
CA ASN A 28 -11.88 -4.53 8.07
C ASN A 28 -10.59 -4.79 8.86
N PRO A 29 -9.51 -4.01 8.59
CA PRO A 29 -8.25 -4.14 9.31
C PRO A 29 -8.38 -3.60 10.74
N PRO A 30 -7.45 -3.98 11.65
CA PRO A 30 -7.33 -3.35 12.95
C PRO A 30 -7.19 -1.83 12.84
N SER A 31 -7.83 -1.10 13.74
CA SER A 31 -7.72 0.35 13.81
C SER A 31 -6.29 0.76 14.15
N PHE A 32 -5.82 1.85 13.52
CA PHE A 32 -4.53 2.45 13.80
C PHE A 32 -4.68 3.95 13.98
N GLN A 33 -4.13 4.48 15.07
CA GLN A 33 -4.19 5.89 15.41
C GLN A 33 -2.81 6.52 15.26
N GLY A 34 -2.69 7.54 14.42
CA GLY A 34 -1.53 8.42 14.35
C GLY A 34 -1.56 9.47 15.47
N ALA A 35 -0.60 10.40 15.44
CA ALA A 35 -0.48 11.45 16.47
C ALA A 35 -1.78 12.28 16.62
N ASN A 36 -2.43 12.61 15.52
CA ASN A 36 -3.60 13.49 15.53
C ASN A 36 -4.83 12.95 14.78
N ARG A 37 -4.68 11.88 14.01
CA ARG A 37 -5.73 11.34 13.13
C ARG A 37 -5.68 9.83 13.06
N PRO A 38 -6.84 9.16 12.87
CA PRO A 38 -6.86 7.73 12.58
C PRO A 38 -6.40 7.45 11.15
N PHE A 39 -5.94 6.21 10.92
CA PHE A 39 -5.77 5.68 9.57
C PHE A 39 -7.13 5.63 8.86
N THR A 40 -7.20 6.20 7.67
CA THR A 40 -8.43 6.30 6.87
C THR A 40 -8.43 5.21 5.81
N LEU A 41 -9.42 4.32 5.86
CA LEU A 41 -9.64 3.31 4.81
C LEU A 41 -10.27 3.95 3.58
N LEU A 42 -9.91 3.46 2.40
CA LEU A 42 -10.57 3.80 1.14
C LEU A 42 -11.63 2.74 0.77
N SER A 43 -12.80 3.22 0.36
CA SER A 43 -13.86 2.39 -0.21
C SER A 43 -14.67 3.24 -1.21
N PRO A 44 -14.65 2.90 -2.50
CA PRO A 44 -13.88 1.81 -3.13
C PRO A 44 -12.37 2.04 -3.08
N VAL A 45 -11.59 0.96 -3.27
CA VAL A 45 -10.14 1.03 -3.39
C VAL A 45 -9.74 1.40 -4.82
N ASP A 46 -8.73 2.25 -4.96
CA ASP A 46 -8.18 2.66 -6.25
C ASP A 46 -6.88 1.89 -6.58
N PRO A 47 -6.57 1.64 -7.86
CA PRO A 47 -5.26 1.14 -8.23
C PRO A 47 -4.17 2.16 -7.87
N ALA A 48 -3.00 1.68 -7.41
CA ALA A 48 -1.86 2.54 -7.16
C ALA A 48 -1.38 3.19 -8.47
N PRO A 49 -1.05 4.49 -8.45
CA PRO A 49 -0.63 5.19 -9.66
C PRO A 49 0.71 4.66 -10.19
N SER A 50 0.89 4.76 -11.51
CA SER A 50 2.09 4.31 -12.22
C SER A 50 3.09 5.41 -12.55
N ALA A 51 2.97 6.58 -11.90
CA ALA A 51 3.93 7.68 -12.09
C ALA A 51 5.36 7.24 -11.74
N PRO A 52 6.39 7.75 -12.47
CA PRO A 52 7.77 7.41 -12.20
C PRO A 52 8.23 7.97 -10.85
N ILE A 53 9.05 7.19 -10.16
CA ILE A 53 9.83 7.60 -8.99
C ILE A 53 11.30 7.31 -9.25
N TYR A 54 12.19 8.00 -8.54
CA TYR A 54 13.62 7.95 -8.82
C TYR A 54 14.37 7.41 -7.60
N THR A 55 15.47 6.67 -7.82
CA THR A 55 16.40 6.33 -6.76
C THR A 55 17.35 7.50 -6.48
N LEU A 56 18.05 7.49 -5.34
CA LEU A 56 19.08 8.50 -5.03
C LEU A 56 20.23 8.51 -6.06
N SER A 57 20.47 7.37 -6.74
CA SER A 57 21.47 7.22 -7.80
C SER A 57 20.97 7.62 -9.20
N GLY A 58 19.72 8.12 -9.32
CA GLY A 58 19.12 8.56 -10.59
C GLY A 58 18.41 7.48 -11.40
N GLY A 59 18.34 6.25 -10.91
CA GLY A 59 17.55 5.20 -11.56
C GLY A 59 16.06 5.50 -11.52
N VAL A 60 15.32 5.09 -12.56
CA VAL A 60 13.87 5.30 -12.67
C VAL A 60 13.12 4.00 -12.42
N THR A 61 12.04 4.05 -11.66
CA THR A 61 11.12 2.94 -11.41
C THR A 61 9.70 3.44 -11.19
N THR A 62 8.77 2.54 -10.87
CA THR A 62 7.38 2.86 -10.49
C THR A 62 6.95 1.97 -9.33
N LEU A 63 5.79 2.23 -8.74
CA LEU A 63 5.22 1.36 -7.71
C LEU A 63 4.94 -0.08 -8.21
N LYS A 64 4.86 -0.30 -9.53
CA LYS A 64 4.71 -1.65 -10.11
C LYS A 64 5.85 -2.61 -9.75
N ARG A 65 7.05 -2.07 -9.44
CA ARG A 65 8.19 -2.89 -8.97
C ARG A 65 7.87 -3.68 -7.70
N PHE A 66 6.92 -3.22 -6.92
CA PHE A 66 6.58 -3.78 -5.61
C PHE A 66 5.33 -4.67 -5.63
N VAL A 67 4.76 -4.95 -6.81
CA VAL A 67 3.64 -5.90 -6.94
C VAL A 67 4.03 -7.24 -6.32
N GLY A 68 3.11 -7.84 -5.57
CA GLY A 68 3.36 -9.03 -4.76
C GLY A 68 3.69 -8.72 -3.29
N LYS A 69 4.04 -7.47 -2.97
CA LYS A 69 4.30 -7.01 -1.59
C LYS A 69 3.23 -6.04 -1.11
N VAL A 70 3.00 -6.02 0.19
CA VAL A 70 2.35 -4.89 0.85
C VAL A 70 3.37 -3.74 0.95
N VAL A 71 2.97 -2.53 0.58
CA VAL A 71 3.84 -1.34 0.57
C VAL A 71 3.30 -0.29 1.51
N LEU A 72 4.12 0.20 2.42
CA LEU A 72 3.89 1.44 3.13
C LEU A 72 4.65 2.56 2.42
N LEU A 73 3.96 3.30 1.55
CA LEU A 73 4.48 4.47 0.86
C LEU A 73 4.36 5.68 1.79
N ASN A 74 5.48 6.26 2.19
CA ASN A 74 5.52 7.46 3.04
C ASN A 74 6.09 8.64 2.26
N LEU A 75 5.30 9.70 2.09
CA LEU A 75 5.68 10.93 1.41
C LEU A 75 6.12 11.96 2.44
N TRP A 76 7.33 12.48 2.27
CA TRP A 76 7.99 13.36 3.22
C TRP A 76 8.88 14.41 2.54
N VAL A 77 9.30 15.41 3.32
CA VAL A 77 10.26 16.44 2.90
C VAL A 77 11.26 16.72 4.02
N THR A 78 12.48 17.15 3.66
CA THR A 78 13.59 17.37 4.59
C THR A 78 13.33 18.50 5.60
N TRP A 79 12.49 19.46 5.28
CA TRP A 79 12.16 20.62 6.13
C TRP A 79 10.88 20.42 6.97
N CYS A 80 10.30 19.24 7.00
CA CYS A 80 9.08 18.92 7.78
C CYS A 80 9.44 18.29 9.13
N PRO A 81 9.30 18.98 10.28
CA PRO A 81 9.67 18.44 11.59
C PRO A 81 8.93 17.15 11.94
N ALA A 82 7.63 17.06 11.60
CA ALA A 82 6.81 15.87 11.85
C ALA A 82 7.27 14.66 11.03
N CYS A 83 7.77 14.90 9.80
CA CYS A 83 8.35 13.85 8.95
C CYS A 83 9.66 13.32 9.56
N VAL A 84 10.50 14.21 10.05
CA VAL A 84 11.78 13.89 10.71
C VAL A 84 11.54 12.99 11.93
N PHE A 85 10.52 13.30 12.72
CA PHE A 85 10.13 12.48 13.88
C PHE A 85 9.67 11.07 13.48
N GLU A 86 8.99 10.93 12.34
CA GLU A 86 8.42 9.66 11.86
C GLU A 86 9.46 8.73 11.21
N LEU A 87 10.44 9.27 10.48
CA LEU A 87 11.42 8.49 9.71
C LEU A 87 12.13 7.39 10.51
N PRO A 88 12.61 7.60 11.75
CA PRO A 88 13.20 6.53 12.55
C PRO A 88 12.23 5.38 12.84
N THR A 89 10.94 5.65 13.01
CA THR A 89 9.92 4.62 13.25
C THR A 89 9.67 3.78 12.01
N LEU A 90 9.72 4.40 10.83
CA LEU A 90 9.67 3.71 9.52
C LEU A 90 10.92 2.83 9.30
N GLY A 91 12.11 3.33 9.69
CA GLY A 91 13.34 2.54 9.65
C GLY A 91 13.26 1.29 10.54
N LYS A 92 12.74 1.42 11.77
CA LYS A 92 12.49 0.28 12.66
C LYS A 92 11.47 -0.70 12.08
N LEU A 93 10.39 -0.19 11.48
CA LEU A 93 9.39 -1.01 10.82
C LEU A 93 10.00 -1.80 9.66
N GLN A 94 10.78 -1.14 8.80
CA GLN A 94 11.48 -1.79 7.68
C GLN A 94 12.44 -2.87 8.16
N ALA A 95 13.21 -2.61 9.21
CA ALA A 95 14.14 -3.59 9.79
C ALA A 95 13.42 -4.83 10.34
N ASN A 96 12.24 -4.65 10.93
CA ASN A 96 11.51 -5.72 11.61
C ASN A 96 10.60 -6.53 10.67
N MET A 97 10.04 -5.92 9.62
CA MET A 97 9.01 -6.53 8.77
C MET A 97 9.39 -6.53 7.28
N GLY A 98 10.39 -5.75 6.87
CA GLY A 98 10.83 -5.67 5.47
C GLY A 98 11.34 -7.01 4.96
N GLY A 99 10.94 -7.39 3.73
CA GLY A 99 11.32 -8.67 3.13
C GLY A 99 10.51 -8.96 1.87
N ASP A 100 10.20 -10.23 1.64
CA ASP A 100 9.51 -10.66 0.42
C ASP A 100 8.04 -10.25 0.37
N THR A 101 7.40 -10.05 1.53
CA THR A 101 5.97 -9.74 1.63
C THR A 101 5.65 -8.29 1.95
N PHE A 102 6.64 -7.50 2.43
CA PHE A 102 6.45 -6.12 2.85
C PHE A 102 7.66 -5.25 2.56
N THR A 103 7.42 -3.98 2.27
CA THR A 103 8.47 -2.95 2.22
C THR A 103 7.94 -1.56 2.55
N VAL A 104 8.76 -0.75 3.19
CA VAL A 104 8.57 0.71 3.25
C VAL A 104 9.16 1.32 1.99
N VAL A 105 8.47 2.28 1.41
CA VAL A 105 8.96 3.16 0.33
C VAL A 105 8.89 4.59 0.85
N ALA A 106 10.02 5.10 1.34
CA ALA A 106 10.09 6.49 1.80
C ALA A 106 10.37 7.40 0.60
N LEU A 107 9.34 8.12 0.17
CA LEU A 107 9.35 8.95 -1.03
C LEU A 107 9.54 10.42 -0.65
N ALA A 108 10.74 10.95 -0.86
CA ALA A 108 11.02 12.37 -0.68
C ALA A 108 10.48 13.18 -1.87
N ILE A 109 9.72 14.22 -1.56
CA ILE A 109 9.13 15.12 -2.57
C ILE A 109 9.80 16.51 -2.58
N ASP A 110 11.03 16.59 -2.08
CA ASP A 110 11.85 17.80 -2.11
C ASP A 110 12.19 18.21 -3.55
N GLU A 111 11.94 19.46 -3.92
CA GLU A 111 12.32 20.01 -5.23
C GLU A 111 13.84 19.95 -5.49
N GLY A 112 14.65 20.02 -4.41
CA GLY A 112 16.10 19.86 -4.47
C GLY A 112 16.59 18.44 -4.80
N GLY A 113 15.69 17.46 -4.88
CA GLY A 113 15.91 16.10 -5.31
C GLY A 113 17.03 15.36 -4.54
N ALA A 114 17.76 14.51 -5.25
CA ALA A 114 18.77 13.64 -4.65
C ALA A 114 19.84 14.37 -3.83
N LYS A 115 20.25 15.57 -4.25
CA LYS A 115 21.30 16.35 -3.55
C LYS A 115 20.85 16.78 -2.16
N ALA A 116 19.66 17.37 -2.05
CA ALA A 116 19.10 17.85 -0.78
C ALA A 116 18.83 16.67 0.15
N VAL A 117 18.17 15.64 -0.36
CA VAL A 117 17.78 14.44 0.41
C VAL A 117 19.01 13.68 0.92
N SER A 118 20.02 13.44 0.07
CA SER A 118 21.25 12.73 0.48
C SER A 118 22.03 13.49 1.54
N ALA A 119 22.11 14.83 1.41
CA ALA A 119 22.77 15.65 2.43
C ALA A 119 22.05 15.53 3.78
N TYR A 120 20.73 15.59 3.76
CA TYR A 120 19.91 15.48 4.96
C TYR A 120 20.02 14.09 5.64
N LEU A 121 19.91 13.00 4.87
CA LEU A 121 19.99 11.63 5.39
C LEU A 121 21.31 11.37 6.13
N LYS A 122 22.43 11.93 5.64
CA LYS A 122 23.72 11.89 6.33
C LYS A 122 23.70 12.55 7.71
N THR A 123 22.92 13.62 7.89
CA THR A 123 22.83 14.32 9.17
C THR A 123 22.05 13.55 10.23
N ILE A 124 21.08 12.72 9.81
CA ILE A 124 20.22 11.95 10.72
C ILE A 124 20.66 10.48 10.90
N GLY A 125 21.68 10.02 10.15
CA GLY A 125 22.21 8.65 10.28
C GLY A 125 21.17 7.56 9.94
N LEU A 126 20.34 7.77 8.93
CA LEU A 126 19.28 6.84 8.53
C LEU A 126 19.68 6.09 7.25
N ASP A 127 20.26 4.89 7.39
CA ASP A 127 20.83 4.12 6.29
C ASP A 127 19.98 2.91 5.85
N ASN A 128 19.01 2.51 6.67
CA ASN A 128 18.27 1.25 6.49
C ASN A 128 16.87 1.40 5.86
N LEU A 129 16.52 2.60 5.38
CA LEU A 129 15.22 2.88 4.80
C LEU A 129 15.33 2.99 3.27
N PRO A 130 14.50 2.26 2.49
CA PRO A 130 14.45 2.42 1.03
C PRO A 130 13.94 3.82 0.65
N ILE A 131 14.86 4.69 0.20
CA ILE A 131 14.57 6.07 -0.16
C ILE A 131 14.37 6.19 -1.67
N TYR A 132 13.28 6.86 -2.04
CA TYR A 132 12.96 7.24 -3.42
C TYR A 132 12.62 8.72 -3.49
N LEU A 133 12.54 9.26 -4.70
CA LEU A 133 12.32 10.68 -4.98
C LEU A 133 11.15 10.87 -5.94
N ASP A 134 10.35 11.89 -5.69
CA ASP A 134 9.34 12.44 -6.60
C ASP A 134 9.43 13.98 -6.60
N PRO A 135 10.54 14.56 -7.11
CA PRO A 135 10.80 16.00 -7.00
C PRO A 135 9.78 16.86 -7.75
N THR A 136 8.98 16.26 -8.59
CA THR A 136 7.91 16.94 -9.34
C THR A 136 6.53 16.75 -8.75
N GLY A 137 6.36 15.94 -7.68
CA GLY A 137 5.10 15.67 -7.03
C GLY A 137 4.08 14.90 -7.90
N ARG A 138 4.53 14.25 -8.98
CA ARG A 138 3.63 13.54 -9.91
C ARG A 138 2.92 12.36 -9.27
N LEU A 139 3.65 11.56 -8.48
CA LEU A 139 3.06 10.44 -7.77
C LEU A 139 2.09 10.94 -6.69
N LEU A 140 2.51 11.96 -5.91
CA LEU A 140 1.65 12.59 -4.91
C LEU A 140 0.34 13.08 -5.52
N ALA A 141 0.39 13.82 -6.63
CA ALA A 141 -0.80 14.32 -7.31
C ALA A 141 -1.71 13.18 -7.80
N ALA A 142 -1.13 12.10 -8.31
CA ALA A 142 -1.87 10.95 -8.84
C ALA A 142 -2.56 10.11 -7.74
N LEU A 143 -2.10 10.17 -6.50
CA LEU A 143 -2.72 9.47 -5.36
C LEU A 143 -4.09 10.03 -4.96
N LYS A 144 -4.38 11.29 -5.26
CA LYS A 144 -5.67 11.97 -4.97
C LYS A 144 -6.12 11.96 -3.50
N VAL A 145 -5.22 11.73 -2.57
CA VAL A 145 -5.49 11.69 -1.12
C VAL A 145 -5.11 12.98 -0.38
N GLY A 146 -4.72 14.01 -1.12
CA GLY A 146 -4.28 15.31 -0.60
C GLY A 146 -2.76 15.43 -0.53
N ASN A 147 -2.28 16.56 0.02
CA ASN A 147 -0.87 16.96 -0.01
C ASN A 147 -0.28 17.26 1.39
N ALA A 148 -0.89 16.77 2.46
CA ALA A 148 -0.32 16.90 3.81
C ALA A 148 0.97 16.07 3.93
N GLN A 149 1.97 16.58 4.66
CA GLN A 149 3.18 15.85 5.02
C GLN A 149 3.31 15.75 6.55
N PRO A 150 3.78 14.57 7.04
CA PRO A 150 3.95 13.33 6.33
C PRO A 150 2.60 12.77 5.87
N LEU A 151 2.62 12.06 4.73
CA LEU A 151 1.49 11.33 4.21
C LEU A 151 1.91 9.88 4.00
N SER A 152 1.30 8.94 4.69
CA SER A 152 1.56 7.53 4.49
C SER A 152 0.37 6.86 3.81
N VAL A 153 0.64 6.06 2.78
CA VAL A 153 -0.36 5.35 1.97
C VAL A 153 -0.06 3.86 2.03
N LEU A 154 -1.03 3.06 2.42
CA LEU A 154 -0.91 1.62 2.44
C LEU A 154 -1.43 1.03 1.12
N ILE A 155 -0.58 0.27 0.46
CA ILE A 155 -0.83 -0.36 -0.83
C ILE A 155 -0.72 -1.87 -0.64
N ASP A 156 -1.69 -2.64 -1.12
CA ASP A 156 -1.68 -4.08 -1.01
C ASP A 156 -0.82 -4.78 -2.09
N HIS A 157 -0.67 -6.09 -1.97
CA HIS A 157 0.11 -6.93 -2.88
C HIS A 157 -0.40 -6.94 -4.33
N GLN A 158 -1.65 -6.52 -4.57
CA GLN A 158 -2.25 -6.36 -5.89
C GLN A 158 -2.10 -4.93 -6.43
N SER A 159 -1.30 -4.09 -5.77
CA SER A 159 -1.09 -2.68 -6.13
C SER A 159 -2.37 -1.84 -6.06
N ARG A 160 -3.18 -2.03 -5.01
CA ARG A 160 -4.37 -1.23 -4.72
C ARG A 160 -4.14 -0.37 -3.47
N VAL A 161 -4.59 0.86 -3.50
CA VAL A 161 -4.51 1.79 -2.36
C VAL A 161 -5.60 1.45 -1.37
N MET A 162 -5.21 0.92 -0.21
CA MET A 162 -6.14 0.45 0.82
C MET A 162 -6.57 1.55 1.78
N GLY A 163 -5.74 2.55 1.95
CA GLY A 163 -5.99 3.67 2.85
C GLY A 163 -4.77 4.54 3.06
N TYR A 164 -4.91 5.56 3.90
CA TYR A 164 -3.86 6.53 4.16
C TYR A 164 -3.89 7.10 5.59
N MET A 165 -2.74 7.64 6.01
CA MET A 165 -2.55 8.42 7.23
C MET A 165 -2.03 9.80 6.87
N LYS A 166 -2.69 10.86 7.34
CA LYS A 166 -2.21 12.25 7.24
C LYS A 166 -1.63 12.70 8.57
N GLY A 167 -0.40 13.17 8.54
CA GLY A 167 0.36 13.53 9.74
C GLY A 167 1.17 12.36 10.30
N ALA A 168 2.03 12.67 11.27
CA ALA A 168 2.97 11.70 11.84
C ALA A 168 2.28 10.57 12.61
N ALA A 169 2.90 9.39 12.56
CA ALA A 169 2.51 8.22 13.33
C ALA A 169 3.74 7.45 13.82
N ASP A 170 3.59 6.68 14.89
CA ASP A 170 4.60 5.70 15.29
C ASP A 170 4.39 4.39 14.53
N TRP A 171 5.06 4.27 13.38
CA TRP A 171 5.01 3.08 12.55
C TRP A 171 5.72 1.85 13.16
N SER A 172 6.52 2.05 14.21
CA SER A 172 7.13 0.95 14.98
C SER A 172 6.20 0.35 16.04
N SER A 173 5.02 0.91 16.25
CA SER A 173 4.04 0.47 17.24
C SER A 173 3.43 -0.91 16.92
N ALA A 174 2.90 -1.58 17.94
CA ALA A 174 2.19 -2.85 17.77
C ALA A 174 0.92 -2.69 16.90
N GLN A 175 0.24 -1.55 17.01
CA GLN A 175 -0.96 -1.26 16.23
C GLN A 175 -0.64 -1.08 14.74
N ALA A 176 0.44 -0.36 14.40
CA ALA A 176 0.90 -0.22 13.03
C ALA A 176 1.27 -1.58 12.43
N ARG A 177 2.00 -2.42 13.18
CA ARG A 177 2.33 -3.78 12.74
C ARG A 177 1.08 -4.64 12.53
N ALA A 178 0.09 -4.58 13.43
CA ALA A 178 -1.15 -5.34 13.29
C ALA A 178 -1.94 -4.93 12.03
N LEU A 179 -1.97 -3.62 11.70
CA LEU A 179 -2.57 -3.12 10.45
C LEU A 179 -1.86 -3.71 9.22
N ILE A 180 -0.53 -3.69 9.18
CA ILE A 180 0.27 -4.18 8.06
C ILE A 180 0.15 -5.71 7.93
N ASP A 181 0.26 -6.45 9.04
CA ASP A 181 0.10 -7.90 9.09
C ASP A 181 -1.26 -8.38 8.58
N TYR A 182 -2.30 -7.60 8.81
CA TYR A 182 -3.62 -7.89 8.27
C TYR A 182 -3.61 -7.98 6.74
N TYR A 183 -2.87 -7.11 6.04
CA TYR A 183 -2.75 -7.13 4.59
C TYR A 183 -1.74 -8.17 4.10
N ILE A 184 -0.64 -8.41 4.84
CA ILE A 184 0.34 -9.47 4.52
C ILE A 184 -0.34 -10.84 4.53
N ARG A 185 -1.15 -11.15 5.55
CA ARG A 185 -1.88 -12.43 5.63
C ARG A 185 -2.89 -12.65 4.50
N ARG A 186 -3.16 -11.66 3.67
CA ARG A 186 -4.01 -11.75 2.48
C ARG A 186 -3.23 -11.98 1.19
N ILE A 187 -1.91 -12.04 1.25
CA ILE A 187 -1.08 -12.53 0.18
C ILE A 187 -1.29 -14.05 0.18
N SER A 188 -2.08 -14.54 -0.78
CA SER A 188 -2.25 -16.00 -0.91
C SER A 188 -0.92 -16.64 -1.30
N PRO A 189 -0.60 -17.84 -0.76
CA PRO A 189 0.54 -18.62 -1.22
C PRO A 189 0.39 -19.06 -2.67
#